data_44be564dbfabfbe9641d75aabe4bb964
#
_entry.id   44be564dbfabfbe9641d75aabe4bb964
#
_cell.length_a   1.000
_cell.length_b   1.000
_cell.length_c   1.000
_cell.angle_alpha   90.00
_cell.angle_beta   90.00
_cell.angle_gamma   90.00
#
_symmetry.space_group_name_H-M   'P 1'
#
loop_
_entity.id
_entity.type
_entity.pdbx_description
1 polymer ?
#
loop_
_entity_poly.entity_id
_entity_poly.type
_entity_poly.pdbx_seq_one_letter_code
_entity_poly.pdbx_strand_id
1 'polypeptide(L)'
;MVRGVRGTTMPRMNPPVDPPERWLPRFGIPSLRPAQREAFEALRHGRDVLVVLPTGGGKSLCYQIPALLFDGLTVVVSPLISLMQDQVSQLTQLGVPAVCLNSSLDLMQYEENVADVRSGKIKLLYVAPETLFLPRIQTLLKQVRVDCLTIDEAHCISDWGHDFRPEYRKLVEVREKFPDAVTIALTATATHQVRADIKRQLMIPDSHEFVSSFDRKNLLLNVQPKSNPDSQVLQILRDHPDQSGIIYCFSKAQVDELSTMLASRGFSVKPYHAGLNVTVRAKN
;
A
#
# COMPACT_ATOMS: atom_id res chain seq x y z
N MET A 1 37.49 7.31 15.27
CA MET A 1 36.98 8.29 14.33
C MET A 1 35.52 8.53 14.63
N VAL A 2 35.19 9.64 15.23
CA VAL A 2 33.84 10.05 15.61
C VAL A 2 33.13 10.48 14.30
N ARG A 3 32.14 9.73 13.84
CA ARG A 3 31.28 10.17 12.72
C ARG A 3 30.41 11.31 13.23
N GLY A 4 30.60 12.49 12.62
CA GLY A 4 29.86 13.70 12.96
C GLY A 4 28.35 13.48 12.88
N VAL A 5 27.67 14.05 13.83
CA VAL A 5 26.22 14.23 13.87
C VAL A 5 25.84 14.94 12.56
N ARG A 6 25.11 14.24 11.66
CA ARG A 6 24.58 14.83 10.44
C ARG A 6 23.57 15.90 10.88
N GLY A 7 23.84 17.14 10.53
CA GLY A 7 22.86 18.20 10.68
C GLY A 7 21.61 17.81 9.90
N THR A 8 20.51 17.65 10.59
CA THR A 8 19.19 17.42 10.03
C THR A 8 18.77 18.69 9.30
N THR A 9 19.05 18.73 8.00
CA THR A 9 18.39 19.69 7.12
C THR A 9 16.94 19.20 7.04
N MET A 10 16.04 19.84 7.77
CA MET A 10 14.61 19.49 7.72
C MET A 10 14.12 19.58 6.27
N PRO A 11 13.30 18.61 5.79
CA PRO A 11 12.61 18.78 4.55
C PRO A 11 11.86 20.11 4.61
N ARG A 12 12.09 20.98 3.62
CA ARG A 12 11.46 22.29 3.58
C ARG A 12 9.97 22.09 3.24
N MET A 13 9.16 21.89 4.28
CA MET A 13 7.73 22.14 4.16
C MET A 13 7.57 23.65 4.24
N ASN A 14 7.05 24.26 3.18
CA ASN A 14 6.74 25.69 3.19
C ASN A 14 5.73 26.01 4.30
N PRO A 15 6.01 26.92 5.23
CA PRO A 15 5.00 27.43 6.14
C PRO A 15 4.19 28.57 5.44
N PRO A 16 2.88 28.72 5.72
CA PRO A 16 2.08 27.90 6.62
C PRO A 16 1.47 26.73 5.86
N VAL A 17 1.75 25.53 6.35
CA VAL A 17 1.18 24.32 5.79
C VAL A 17 -0.32 24.36 5.98
N ASP A 18 -1.07 24.30 4.88
CA ASP A 18 -2.51 24.09 4.91
C ASP A 18 -2.85 22.93 5.85
N PRO A 19 -3.82 23.10 6.74
CA PRO A 19 -4.20 22.00 7.62
C PRO A 19 -4.73 20.83 6.77
N PRO A 20 -4.52 19.57 7.20
CA PRO A 20 -4.96 18.39 6.44
C PRO A 20 -6.45 18.40 6.16
N GLU A 21 -7.24 19.10 6.97
CA GLU A 21 -8.68 19.29 6.85
C GLU A 21 -9.10 19.87 5.50
N ARG A 22 -8.28 20.68 4.87
CA ARG A 22 -8.53 21.23 3.54
C ARG A 22 -8.70 20.14 2.47
N TRP A 23 -8.01 19.03 2.65
CA TRP A 23 -7.99 17.94 1.65
C TRP A 23 -9.02 16.85 1.94
N LEU A 24 -9.56 16.74 3.17
CA LEU A 24 -10.50 15.70 3.58
C LEU A 24 -11.75 15.61 2.68
N PRO A 25 -12.38 16.72 2.28
CA PRO A 25 -13.55 16.64 1.39
C PRO A 25 -13.25 15.98 0.05
N ARG A 26 -12.02 16.19 -0.49
CA ARG A 26 -11.59 15.55 -1.73
C ARG A 26 -11.56 14.02 -1.62
N PHE A 27 -11.20 13.49 -0.45
CA PHE A 27 -11.18 12.06 -0.16
C PHE A 27 -12.51 11.53 0.38
N GLY A 28 -13.54 12.37 0.47
CA GLY A 28 -14.86 11.98 0.98
C GLY A 28 -14.87 11.57 2.46
N ILE A 29 -13.92 12.07 3.26
CA ILE A 29 -13.80 11.75 4.68
C ILE A 29 -14.03 12.99 5.55
N PRO A 30 -14.74 12.84 6.70
CA PRO A 30 -15.05 13.96 7.57
C PRO A 30 -13.86 14.38 8.47
N SER A 31 -13.00 13.43 8.83
CA SER A 31 -11.84 13.67 9.70
C SER A 31 -10.79 12.59 9.56
N LEU A 32 -9.55 12.90 9.92
CA LEU A 32 -8.49 11.90 10.09
C LEU A 32 -8.70 11.10 11.37
N ARG A 33 -8.46 9.81 11.30
CA ARG A 33 -8.34 8.96 12.49
C ARG A 33 -7.08 9.37 13.30
N PRO A 34 -7.04 9.10 14.62
CA PRO A 34 -5.89 9.51 15.45
C PRO A 34 -4.54 9.13 14.87
N ALA A 35 -4.32 7.86 14.52
CA ALA A 35 -3.06 7.40 13.93
C ALA A 35 -2.70 8.07 12.59
N GLN A 36 -3.70 8.40 11.77
CA GLN A 36 -3.49 9.13 10.51
C GLN A 36 -3.03 10.56 10.77
N ARG A 37 -3.65 11.24 11.73
CA ARG A 37 -3.27 12.59 12.14
C ARG A 37 -1.87 12.64 12.74
N GLU A 38 -1.56 11.71 13.62
CA GLU A 38 -0.24 11.63 14.25
C GLU A 38 0.87 11.32 13.22
N ALA A 39 0.61 10.40 12.27
CA ALA A 39 1.53 10.12 11.16
C ALA A 39 1.74 11.36 10.28
N PHE A 40 0.65 12.08 9.96
CA PHE A 40 0.71 13.33 9.23
C PHE A 40 1.60 14.37 9.94
N GLU A 41 1.38 14.60 11.24
CA GLU A 41 2.18 15.55 12.01
C GLU A 41 3.64 15.14 12.12
N ALA A 42 3.93 13.86 12.29
CA ALA A 42 5.31 13.36 12.32
C ALA A 42 6.03 13.64 10.99
N LEU A 43 5.40 13.31 9.85
CA LEU A 43 5.96 13.57 8.52
C LEU A 43 6.17 15.07 8.27
N ARG A 44 5.21 15.89 8.67
CA ARG A 44 5.28 17.35 8.60
C ARG A 44 6.49 17.93 9.36
N HIS A 45 6.88 17.30 10.45
CA HIS A 45 8.06 17.69 11.24
C HIS A 45 9.35 17.01 10.78
N GLY A 46 9.36 16.42 9.58
CA GLY A 46 10.56 15.79 9.03
C GLY A 46 10.96 14.49 9.71
N ARG A 47 10.00 13.78 10.33
CA ARG A 47 10.29 12.54 11.07
C ARG A 47 9.87 11.33 10.25
N ASP A 48 10.72 10.33 10.24
CA ASP A 48 10.37 9.02 9.68
C ASP A 48 9.27 8.35 10.49
N VAL A 49 8.42 7.56 9.84
CA VAL A 49 7.22 6.98 10.45
C VAL A 49 7.07 5.50 10.10
N LEU A 50 6.71 4.69 11.07
CA LEU A 50 6.24 3.31 10.89
C LEU A 50 4.76 3.22 11.30
N VAL A 51 3.90 2.87 10.35
CA VAL A 51 2.45 2.75 10.56
C VAL A 51 2.01 1.31 10.44
N VAL A 52 1.44 0.77 11.50
CA VAL A 52 0.86 -0.57 11.52
C VAL A 52 -0.63 -0.44 11.78
N LEU A 53 -1.41 -0.52 10.69
CA LEU A 53 -2.86 -0.39 10.72
C LEU A 53 -3.49 -1.58 9.99
N PRO A 54 -4.58 -2.16 10.51
CA PRO A 54 -5.25 -3.28 9.85
C PRO A 54 -5.76 -2.89 8.45
N THR A 55 -6.04 -3.86 7.61
CA THR A 55 -6.71 -3.65 6.32
C THR A 55 -8.02 -2.89 6.54
N GLY A 56 -8.31 -1.88 5.70
CA GLY A 56 -9.43 -0.96 5.92
C GLY A 56 -9.19 0.10 7.01
N GLY A 57 -8.00 0.11 7.65
CA GLY A 57 -7.58 1.12 8.62
C GLY A 57 -7.29 2.50 8.02
N GLY A 58 -7.26 2.62 6.69
CA GLY A 58 -6.96 3.86 5.97
C GLY A 58 -5.46 4.18 5.91
N LYS A 59 -4.59 3.15 5.78
CA LYS A 59 -3.14 3.30 5.63
C LYS A 59 -2.74 4.27 4.53
N SER A 60 -3.38 4.17 3.36
CA SER A 60 -3.03 4.98 2.20
C SER A 60 -3.16 6.49 2.46
N LEU A 61 -4.11 6.92 3.28
CA LEU A 61 -4.28 8.32 3.63
C LEU A 61 -3.10 8.88 4.43
N CYS A 62 -2.35 8.03 5.14
CA CYS A 62 -1.19 8.44 5.92
C CYS A 62 -0.06 9.02 5.06
N TYR A 63 -0.03 8.71 3.75
CA TYR A 63 0.94 9.28 2.82
C TYR A 63 0.29 10.08 1.68
N GLN A 64 -0.94 9.75 1.28
CA GLN A 64 -1.62 10.44 0.18
C GLN A 64 -1.94 11.91 0.51
N ILE A 65 -2.40 12.18 1.73
CA ILE A 65 -2.67 13.56 2.18
C ILE A 65 -1.37 14.35 2.35
N PRO A 66 -0.33 13.83 3.08
CA PRO A 66 0.96 14.51 3.15
C PRO A 66 1.59 14.81 1.78
N ALA A 67 1.46 13.88 0.80
CA ALA A 67 1.98 14.07 -0.55
C ALA A 67 1.47 15.33 -1.24
N LEU A 68 0.24 15.76 -0.93
CA LEU A 68 -0.34 16.99 -1.49
C LEU A 68 0.27 18.28 -0.90
N LEU A 69 0.95 18.15 0.23
CA LEU A 69 1.56 19.27 0.94
C LEU A 69 3.07 19.37 0.69
N PHE A 70 3.70 18.30 0.25
CA PHE A 70 5.10 18.34 -0.16
C PHE A 70 5.27 19.10 -1.47
N ASP A 71 6.36 19.88 -1.58
CA ASP A 71 6.72 20.55 -2.84
C ASP A 71 7.15 19.54 -3.89
N GLY A 72 7.95 18.55 -3.49
CA GLY A 72 8.49 17.50 -4.33
C GLY A 72 7.58 16.27 -4.46
N LEU A 73 8.15 15.24 -5.02
CA LEU A 73 7.52 13.97 -5.33
C LEU A 73 7.46 13.07 -4.09
N THR A 74 6.34 12.38 -3.91
CA THR A 74 6.23 11.20 -3.04
C THR A 74 6.38 9.94 -3.89
N VAL A 75 7.43 9.16 -3.65
CA VAL A 75 7.64 7.86 -4.30
C VAL A 75 7.01 6.77 -3.46
N VAL A 76 6.07 6.04 -4.01
CA VAL A 76 5.35 4.94 -3.33
C VAL A 76 5.81 3.59 -3.89
N VAL A 77 6.48 2.82 -3.05
CA VAL A 77 6.91 1.46 -3.38
C VAL A 77 5.87 0.47 -2.89
N SER A 78 5.29 -0.31 -3.80
CA SER A 78 4.28 -1.32 -3.49
C SER A 78 4.56 -2.62 -4.26
N PRO A 79 4.29 -3.81 -3.67
CA PRO A 79 4.66 -5.09 -4.29
C PRO A 79 3.66 -5.58 -5.35
N LEU A 80 2.49 -4.96 -5.48
CA LEU A 80 1.39 -5.45 -6.29
C LEU A 80 0.97 -4.42 -7.35
N ILE A 81 1.22 -4.74 -8.62
CA ILE A 81 0.89 -3.85 -9.76
C ILE A 81 -0.60 -3.52 -9.82
N SER A 82 -1.49 -4.50 -9.62
CA SER A 82 -2.93 -4.28 -9.62
C SER A 82 -3.36 -3.28 -8.54
N LEU A 83 -2.82 -3.42 -7.34
CA LEU A 83 -3.12 -2.50 -6.24
C LEU A 83 -2.63 -1.08 -6.55
N MET A 84 -1.44 -0.93 -7.15
CA MET A 84 -0.93 0.38 -7.56
C MET A 84 -1.83 1.03 -8.61
N GLN A 85 -2.30 0.27 -9.60
CA GLN A 85 -3.21 0.75 -10.64
C GLN A 85 -4.56 1.20 -10.05
N ASP A 86 -5.12 0.43 -9.12
CA ASP A 86 -6.36 0.78 -8.41
C ASP A 86 -6.19 2.08 -7.60
N GLN A 87 -5.06 2.22 -6.87
CA GLN A 87 -4.75 3.44 -6.11
C GLN A 87 -4.61 4.66 -7.02
N VAL A 88 -3.88 4.54 -8.13
CA VAL A 88 -3.72 5.63 -9.11
C VAL A 88 -5.06 5.99 -9.74
N SER A 89 -5.87 5.02 -10.14
CA SER A 89 -7.20 5.26 -10.70
C SER A 89 -8.10 6.04 -9.73
N GLN A 90 -8.16 5.63 -8.47
CA GLN A 90 -8.92 6.32 -7.43
C GLN A 90 -8.41 7.75 -7.22
N LEU A 91 -7.10 7.95 -7.12
CA LEU A 91 -6.48 9.27 -6.94
C LEU A 91 -6.77 10.20 -8.11
N THR A 92 -6.70 9.68 -9.35
CA THR A 92 -7.02 10.44 -10.55
C THR A 92 -8.48 10.89 -10.57
N GLN A 93 -9.42 10.01 -10.18
CA GLN A 93 -10.84 10.37 -10.04
C GLN A 93 -11.07 11.46 -8.99
N LEU A 94 -10.24 11.49 -7.94
CA LEU A 94 -10.25 12.54 -6.92
C LEU A 94 -9.50 13.80 -7.35
N GLY A 95 -8.95 13.87 -8.58
CA GLY A 95 -8.15 14.99 -9.08
C GLY A 95 -6.80 15.12 -8.38
N VAL A 96 -6.26 14.04 -7.81
CA VAL A 96 -4.91 14.00 -7.23
C VAL A 96 -3.93 13.51 -8.29
N PRO A 97 -2.87 14.28 -8.60
CA PRO A 97 -1.90 13.92 -9.64
C PRO A 97 -1.05 12.71 -9.20
N ALA A 98 -1.37 11.53 -9.71
CA ALA A 98 -0.67 10.30 -9.42
C ALA A 98 -0.47 9.47 -10.68
N VAL A 99 0.67 8.81 -10.80
CA VAL A 99 0.98 7.89 -11.90
C VAL A 99 1.63 6.62 -11.37
N CYS A 100 1.55 5.55 -12.16
CA CYS A 100 2.27 4.30 -11.93
C CYS A 100 3.25 4.07 -13.07
N LEU A 101 4.49 3.68 -12.75
CA LEU A 101 5.47 3.20 -13.73
C LEU A 101 5.71 1.71 -13.51
N ASN A 102 5.23 0.89 -14.42
CA ASN A 102 5.35 -0.57 -14.39
C ASN A 102 5.46 -1.17 -15.80
N SER A 103 5.67 -2.47 -15.89
CA SER A 103 5.86 -3.20 -17.15
C SER A 103 4.59 -3.43 -17.97
N SER A 104 3.41 -3.09 -17.44
CA SER A 104 2.14 -3.26 -18.16
C SER A 104 1.73 -2.05 -19.00
N LEU A 105 2.44 -0.92 -18.86
CA LEU A 105 2.19 0.27 -19.65
C LEU A 105 2.74 0.10 -21.07
N ASP A 106 2.01 0.61 -22.05
CA ASP A 106 2.57 0.81 -23.38
C ASP A 106 3.65 1.91 -23.37
N LEU A 107 4.44 1.97 -24.41
CA LEU A 107 5.59 2.88 -24.48
C LEU A 107 5.15 4.35 -24.44
N MET A 108 4.07 4.71 -25.12
CA MET A 108 3.58 6.09 -25.19
C MET A 108 3.12 6.57 -23.81
N GLN A 109 2.30 5.80 -23.14
CA GLN A 109 1.84 6.09 -21.80
C GLN A 109 2.99 6.14 -20.78
N TYR A 110 3.98 5.26 -20.95
CA TYR A 110 5.17 5.26 -20.10
C TYR A 110 5.96 6.57 -20.23
N GLU A 111 6.25 7.02 -21.46
CA GLU A 111 7.01 8.25 -21.74
C GLU A 111 6.21 9.51 -21.30
N GLU A 112 4.91 9.52 -21.48
CA GLU A 112 4.03 10.58 -20.98
C GLU A 112 4.11 10.70 -19.45
N ASN A 113 3.96 9.59 -18.74
CA ASN A 113 4.08 9.56 -17.29
C ASN A 113 5.47 10.04 -16.82
N VAL A 114 6.54 9.63 -17.49
CA VAL A 114 7.90 10.08 -17.19
C VAL A 114 8.05 11.59 -17.39
N ALA A 115 7.50 12.13 -18.47
CA ALA A 115 7.52 13.57 -18.75
C ALA A 115 6.75 14.36 -17.68
N ASP A 116 5.61 13.88 -17.25
CA ASP A 116 4.79 14.51 -16.22
C ASP A 116 5.45 14.45 -14.83
N VAL A 117 6.12 13.36 -14.48
CA VAL A 117 6.95 13.29 -13.26
C VAL A 117 8.08 14.31 -13.34
N ARG A 118 8.82 14.35 -14.47
CA ARG A 118 9.96 15.26 -14.66
C ARG A 118 9.55 16.73 -14.62
N SER A 119 8.39 17.07 -15.13
CA SER A 119 7.86 18.45 -15.11
C SER A 119 7.30 18.90 -13.76
N GLY A 120 7.26 18.00 -12.75
CA GLY A 120 6.72 18.31 -11.41
C GLY A 120 5.20 18.36 -11.33
N LYS A 121 4.49 17.93 -12.37
CA LYS A 121 3.01 17.85 -12.36
C LYS A 121 2.49 16.75 -11.42
N ILE A 122 3.31 15.70 -11.16
CA ILE A 122 2.91 14.53 -10.38
C ILE A 122 3.29 14.70 -8.93
N LYS A 123 2.37 14.34 -8.03
CA LYS A 123 2.60 14.32 -6.57
C LYS A 123 2.92 12.94 -6.03
N LEU A 124 2.35 11.88 -6.63
CA LEU A 124 2.60 10.49 -6.22
C LEU A 124 3.04 9.64 -7.40
N LEU A 125 4.20 9.04 -7.28
CA LEU A 125 4.73 8.06 -8.23
C LEU A 125 4.71 6.67 -7.61
N TYR A 126 3.87 5.79 -8.13
CA TYR A 126 3.82 4.38 -7.70
C TYR A 126 4.76 3.53 -8.56
N VAL A 127 5.58 2.73 -7.90
CA VAL A 127 6.53 1.83 -8.55
C VAL A 127 6.64 0.51 -7.80
N ALA A 128 6.86 -0.58 -8.53
CA ALA A 128 7.27 -1.85 -7.92
C ALA A 128 8.76 -1.79 -7.51
N PRO A 129 9.18 -2.56 -6.49
CA PRO A 129 10.58 -2.58 -6.06
C PRO A 129 11.55 -2.84 -7.22
N GLU A 130 11.24 -3.81 -8.07
CA GLU A 130 12.07 -4.19 -9.21
C GLU A 130 12.19 -3.05 -10.22
N THR A 131 11.10 -2.33 -10.46
CA THR A 131 11.05 -1.18 -11.37
C THR A 131 11.88 -0.02 -10.82
N LEU A 132 11.85 0.20 -9.51
CA LEU A 132 12.55 1.29 -8.85
C LEU A 132 14.07 1.24 -9.09
N PHE A 133 14.66 0.04 -9.19
CA PHE A 133 16.10 -0.14 -9.42
C PHE A 133 16.51 -0.08 -10.89
N LEU A 134 15.59 0.04 -11.83
CA LEU A 134 15.93 0.19 -13.24
C LEU A 134 16.71 1.50 -13.48
N PRO A 135 17.79 1.49 -14.30
CA PRO A 135 18.62 2.67 -14.55
C PRO A 135 17.81 3.90 -14.99
N ARG A 136 16.78 3.71 -15.82
CA ARG A 136 15.90 4.76 -16.30
C ARG A 136 15.11 5.45 -15.18
N ILE A 137 14.62 4.67 -14.19
CA ILE A 137 13.90 5.22 -13.04
C ILE A 137 14.88 5.94 -12.11
N GLN A 138 16.03 5.35 -11.84
CA GLN A 138 17.07 5.99 -11.03
C GLN A 138 17.53 7.31 -11.64
N THR A 139 17.62 7.40 -12.97
CA THR A 139 17.95 8.64 -13.69
C THR A 139 16.82 9.67 -13.56
N LEU A 140 15.56 9.25 -13.70
CA LEU A 140 14.39 10.11 -13.52
C LEU A 140 14.38 10.72 -12.12
N LEU A 141 14.53 9.88 -11.09
CA LEU A 141 14.48 10.32 -9.70
C LEU A 141 15.62 11.26 -9.30
N LYS A 142 16.77 11.20 -9.97
CA LYS A 142 17.85 12.18 -9.79
C LYS A 142 17.54 13.57 -10.37
N GLN A 143 16.58 13.67 -11.28
CA GLN A 143 16.21 14.91 -11.97
C GLN A 143 15.06 15.64 -11.26
N VAL A 144 14.44 15.03 -10.26
CA VAL A 144 13.31 15.59 -9.54
C VAL A 144 13.60 15.65 -8.04
N ARG A 145 12.93 16.55 -7.34
CA ARG A 145 12.98 16.60 -5.89
C ARG A 145 12.07 15.51 -5.31
N VAL A 146 12.63 14.62 -4.49
CA VAL A 146 11.88 13.60 -3.75
C VAL A 146 11.79 14.04 -2.30
N ASP A 147 10.59 14.26 -1.78
CA ASP A 147 10.35 14.71 -0.40
C ASP A 147 9.90 13.57 0.52
N CYS A 148 9.31 12.51 -0.05
CA CYS A 148 8.85 11.37 0.73
C CYS A 148 9.10 10.04 0.01
N LEU A 149 9.61 9.06 0.75
CA LEU A 149 9.71 7.67 0.33
C LEU A 149 8.68 6.86 1.14
N THR A 150 7.64 6.40 0.46
CA THR A 150 6.59 5.56 1.03
C THR A 150 6.87 4.10 0.71
N ILE A 151 6.91 3.25 1.73
CA ILE A 151 7.12 1.81 1.59
C ILE A 151 5.86 1.11 2.06
N ASP A 152 5.02 0.74 1.11
CA ASP A 152 3.80 -0.02 1.38
C ASP A 152 4.13 -1.51 1.52
N GLU A 153 3.32 -2.24 2.28
CA GLU A 153 3.54 -3.62 2.69
C GLU A 153 4.97 -3.86 3.24
N ALA A 154 5.43 -2.95 4.10
CA ALA A 154 6.80 -2.94 4.62
C ALA A 154 7.22 -4.23 5.33
N HIS A 155 6.26 -5.09 5.72
CA HIS A 155 6.58 -6.42 6.27
C HIS A 155 7.36 -7.30 5.27
N CYS A 156 7.28 -7.00 3.96
CA CYS A 156 8.05 -7.69 2.93
C CYS A 156 9.56 -7.53 3.07
N ILE A 157 10.05 -6.56 3.86
CA ILE A 157 11.48 -6.35 4.11
C ILE A 157 12.07 -7.38 5.09
N SER A 158 11.23 -8.00 5.92
CA SER A 158 11.62 -8.84 7.02
C SER A 158 11.50 -10.34 6.67
N ASP A 159 12.55 -11.11 6.96
CA ASP A 159 12.49 -12.59 6.87
C ASP A 159 11.45 -13.19 7.83
N TRP A 160 11.07 -12.46 8.86
CA TRP A 160 10.04 -12.85 9.82
C TRP A 160 8.64 -12.43 9.39
N GLY A 161 8.53 -11.71 8.25
CA GLY A 161 7.27 -11.37 7.61
C GLY A 161 6.67 -12.56 6.87
N HIS A 162 5.37 -12.50 6.61
CA HIS A 162 4.67 -13.59 5.91
C HIS A 162 4.86 -13.58 4.37
N ASP A 163 5.39 -12.50 3.81
CA ASP A 163 5.67 -12.33 2.36
C ASP A 163 7.02 -11.63 2.16
N PHE A 164 8.10 -12.31 2.55
CA PHE A 164 9.45 -11.78 2.39
C PHE A 164 9.82 -11.61 0.92
N ARG A 165 10.37 -10.42 0.57
CA ARG A 165 10.85 -10.10 -0.78
C ARG A 165 12.26 -9.50 -0.72
N PRO A 166 13.26 -10.18 -1.30
CA PRO A 166 14.67 -9.72 -1.27
C PRO A 166 14.86 -8.30 -1.81
N GLU A 167 14.05 -7.88 -2.79
CA GLU A 167 14.10 -6.56 -3.42
C GLU A 167 13.79 -5.44 -2.41
N TYR A 168 12.95 -5.72 -1.41
CA TYR A 168 12.63 -4.75 -0.35
C TYR A 168 13.82 -4.40 0.53
N ARG A 169 14.79 -5.30 0.70
CA ARG A 169 16.01 -5.02 1.46
C ARG A 169 16.89 -3.98 0.79
N LYS A 170 16.83 -3.89 -0.54
CA LYS A 170 17.59 -2.90 -1.29
C LYS A 170 17.02 -1.49 -1.18
N LEU A 171 15.83 -1.31 -0.61
CA LEU A 171 15.20 0.01 -0.49
C LEU A 171 16.01 0.98 0.38
N VAL A 172 16.86 0.48 1.27
CA VAL A 172 17.82 1.30 2.00
C VAL A 172 18.76 2.05 1.07
N GLU A 173 19.19 1.45 -0.05
CA GLU A 173 20.06 2.09 -1.04
C GLU A 173 19.35 3.27 -1.73
N VAL A 174 18.04 3.18 -1.90
CA VAL A 174 17.22 4.28 -2.44
C VAL A 174 17.10 5.39 -1.41
N ARG A 175 16.81 5.04 -0.15
CA ARG A 175 16.70 6.01 0.94
C ARG A 175 18.01 6.81 1.11
N GLU A 176 19.16 6.14 1.00
CA GLU A 176 20.47 6.81 1.10
C GLU A 176 20.72 7.85 -0.01
N LYS A 177 20.08 7.70 -1.17
CA LYS A 177 20.18 8.67 -2.29
C LYS A 177 19.33 9.92 -2.07
N PHE A 178 18.32 9.83 -1.17
CA PHE A 178 17.40 10.93 -0.85
C PHE A 178 17.45 11.22 0.65
N PRO A 179 18.58 11.71 1.18
CA PRO A 179 18.79 11.89 2.63
C PRO A 179 17.85 12.93 3.25
N ASP A 180 17.32 13.85 2.44
CA ASP A 180 16.39 14.89 2.87
C ASP A 180 14.92 14.46 2.81
N ALA A 181 14.61 13.31 2.17
CA ALA A 181 13.27 12.77 2.09
C ALA A 181 12.91 12.06 3.40
N VAL A 182 11.69 12.30 3.87
CA VAL A 182 11.13 11.50 4.97
C VAL A 182 10.71 10.12 4.48
N THR A 183 10.79 9.13 5.37
CA THR A 183 10.37 7.77 5.06
C THR A 183 9.13 7.42 5.85
N ILE A 184 8.10 6.90 5.18
CA ILE A 184 6.96 6.27 5.81
C ILE A 184 6.86 4.81 5.40
N ALA A 185 6.96 3.90 6.36
CA ALA A 185 6.77 2.47 6.18
C ALA A 185 5.38 2.09 6.69
N LEU A 186 4.60 1.35 5.87
CA LEU A 186 3.24 0.97 6.21
C LEU A 186 3.05 -0.55 6.05
N THR A 187 2.33 -1.15 6.98
CA THR A 187 1.93 -2.55 6.87
C THR A 187 0.60 -2.81 7.59
N ALA A 188 -0.10 -3.87 7.18
CA ALA A 188 -1.29 -4.32 7.90
C ALA A 188 -0.94 -5.19 9.10
N THR A 189 0.18 -5.91 9.04
CA THR A 189 0.56 -6.93 10.02
C THR A 189 2.05 -6.83 10.33
N ALA A 190 2.39 -6.62 11.59
CA ALA A 190 3.78 -6.66 12.02
C ALA A 190 3.86 -6.98 13.52
N THR A 191 4.48 -8.10 13.87
CA THR A 191 4.88 -8.40 15.24
C THR A 191 5.93 -7.40 15.72
N HIS A 192 6.21 -7.37 17.02
CA HIS A 192 7.28 -6.52 17.55
C HIS A 192 8.62 -6.78 16.85
N GLN A 193 8.94 -8.07 16.58
CA GLN A 193 10.16 -8.48 15.89
C GLN A 193 10.21 -7.95 14.44
N VAL A 194 9.10 -8.07 13.69
CA VAL A 194 8.99 -7.54 12.32
C VAL A 194 9.15 -6.01 12.31
N ARG A 195 8.53 -5.30 13.26
CA ARG A 195 8.68 -3.83 13.37
C ARG A 195 10.12 -3.41 13.62
N ALA A 196 10.79 -4.09 14.56
CA ALA A 196 12.21 -3.82 14.86
C ALA A 196 13.09 -4.09 13.62
N ASP A 197 12.79 -5.14 12.86
CA ASP A 197 13.52 -5.48 11.65
C ASP A 197 13.29 -4.46 10.53
N ILE A 198 12.04 -4.03 10.29
CA ILE A 198 11.72 -2.95 9.35
C ILE A 198 12.54 -1.69 9.66
N LYS A 199 12.52 -1.23 10.91
CA LYS A 199 13.26 -0.04 11.35
C LYS A 199 14.77 -0.17 11.10
N ARG A 200 15.32 -1.35 11.41
CA ARG A 200 16.75 -1.62 11.22
C ARG A 200 17.12 -1.64 9.74
N GLN A 201 16.35 -2.36 8.91
CA GLN A 201 16.64 -2.55 7.48
C GLN A 201 16.47 -1.24 6.68
N LEU A 202 15.52 -0.39 7.07
CA LEU A 202 15.32 0.93 6.45
C LEU A 202 16.17 2.03 7.08
N MET A 203 16.97 1.74 8.11
CA MET A 203 17.77 2.72 8.84
C MET A 203 16.93 3.89 9.38
N ILE A 204 15.76 3.59 9.97
CA ILE A 204 14.84 4.53 10.61
C ILE A 204 14.63 4.18 12.09
N PRO A 205 15.70 4.00 12.91
CA PRO A 205 15.59 3.52 14.29
C PRO A 205 14.72 4.43 15.18
N ASP A 206 14.78 5.73 14.92
CA ASP A 206 14.09 6.77 15.68
C ASP A 206 12.73 7.16 15.08
N SER A 207 12.21 6.33 14.15
CA SER A 207 10.92 6.59 13.53
C SER A 207 9.78 6.54 14.55
N HIS A 208 8.81 7.46 14.38
CA HIS A 208 7.57 7.40 15.14
C HIS A 208 6.79 6.14 14.73
N GLU A 209 6.34 5.39 15.74
CA GLU A 209 5.64 4.13 15.52
C GLU A 209 4.17 4.28 15.93
N PHE A 210 3.27 4.05 14.97
CA PHE A 210 1.83 4.07 15.19
C PHE A 210 1.26 2.68 14.96
N VAL A 211 0.82 2.03 16.03
CA VAL A 211 0.25 0.68 15.99
C VAL A 211 -1.18 0.75 16.49
N SER A 212 -2.12 0.42 15.62
CA SER A 212 -3.52 0.27 16.01
C SER A 212 -3.85 -1.17 16.39
N SER A 213 -4.84 -1.35 17.23
CA SER A 213 -5.36 -2.67 17.55
C SER A 213 -5.80 -3.43 16.30
N PHE A 214 -5.47 -4.72 16.24
CA PHE A 214 -5.97 -5.65 15.22
C PHE A 214 -7.38 -6.15 15.52
N ASP A 215 -7.87 -5.90 16.73
CA ASP A 215 -9.21 -6.30 17.14
C ASP A 215 -10.26 -5.48 16.37
N ARG A 216 -10.96 -6.16 15.50
CA ARG A 216 -12.02 -5.58 14.68
C ARG A 216 -13.37 -5.99 15.24
N LYS A 217 -13.93 -5.16 16.09
CA LYS A 217 -15.24 -5.40 16.78
C LYS A 217 -16.40 -5.72 15.84
N ASN A 218 -16.27 -5.38 14.56
CA ASN A 218 -17.28 -5.66 13.53
C ASN A 218 -17.05 -6.99 12.80
N LEU A 219 -16.02 -7.78 13.15
CA LEU A 219 -15.75 -9.09 12.56
C LEU A 219 -15.96 -10.17 13.61
N LEU A 220 -16.78 -11.16 13.25
CA LEU A 220 -16.93 -12.39 14.01
C LEU A 220 -16.04 -13.48 13.41
N LEU A 221 -15.10 -14.00 14.19
CA LEU A 221 -14.30 -15.16 13.82
C LEU A 221 -14.93 -16.40 14.41
N ASN A 222 -15.41 -17.31 13.55
CA ASN A 222 -16.01 -18.59 13.95
C ASN A 222 -15.17 -19.73 13.37
N VAL A 223 -14.73 -20.66 14.21
CA VAL A 223 -13.96 -21.84 13.80
C VAL A 223 -14.77 -23.08 14.13
N GLN A 224 -15.01 -23.91 13.12
CA GLN A 224 -15.77 -25.14 13.26
C GLN A 224 -14.97 -26.33 12.75
N PRO A 225 -15.10 -27.52 13.36
CA PRO A 225 -14.54 -28.76 12.80
C PRO A 225 -15.12 -29.02 11.40
N LYS A 226 -14.24 -29.41 10.47
CA LYS A 226 -14.64 -29.77 9.12
C LYS A 226 -15.24 -31.19 9.12
N SER A 227 -16.57 -31.31 9.07
CA SER A 227 -17.29 -32.58 9.03
C SER A 227 -17.93 -32.88 7.68
N ASN A 228 -18.73 -31.97 7.17
CA ASN A 228 -19.34 -32.00 5.84
C ASN A 228 -19.26 -30.59 5.23
N PRO A 229 -18.18 -30.31 4.49
CA PRO A 229 -17.90 -28.95 4.00
C PRO A 229 -19.02 -28.36 3.17
N ASP A 230 -19.61 -29.14 2.28
CA ASP A 230 -20.67 -28.66 1.37
C ASP A 230 -21.91 -28.25 2.16
N SER A 231 -22.32 -29.08 3.15
CA SER A 231 -23.46 -28.75 4.02
C SER A 231 -23.15 -27.54 4.88
N GLN A 232 -21.91 -27.41 5.40
CA GLN A 232 -21.51 -26.26 6.22
C GLN A 232 -21.52 -24.97 5.41
N VAL A 233 -20.98 -24.97 4.18
CA VAL A 233 -21.04 -23.82 3.27
C VAL A 233 -22.49 -23.43 2.98
N LEU A 234 -23.34 -24.41 2.63
CA LEU A 234 -24.75 -24.16 2.35
C LEU A 234 -25.50 -23.57 3.55
N GLN A 235 -25.19 -24.02 4.76
CA GLN A 235 -25.77 -23.46 5.98
C GLN A 235 -25.37 -21.99 6.16
N ILE A 236 -24.06 -21.67 6.02
CA ILE A 236 -23.58 -20.28 6.10
C ILE A 236 -24.27 -19.38 5.08
N LEU A 237 -24.40 -19.85 3.83
CA LEU A 237 -25.06 -19.06 2.78
C LEU A 237 -26.57 -18.83 3.05
N ARG A 238 -27.24 -19.80 3.69
CA ARG A 238 -28.65 -19.66 4.10
C ARG A 238 -28.82 -18.72 5.28
N ASP A 239 -27.86 -18.72 6.20
CA ASP A 239 -27.87 -17.84 7.39
C ASP A 239 -27.56 -16.39 7.02
N HIS A 240 -27.00 -16.16 5.81
CA HIS A 240 -26.63 -14.84 5.30
C HIS A 240 -27.26 -14.58 3.92
N PRO A 241 -28.60 -14.55 3.81
CA PRO A 241 -29.27 -14.27 2.56
C PRO A 241 -28.96 -12.85 2.08
N ASP A 242 -28.88 -12.68 0.77
CA ASP A 242 -28.61 -11.38 0.09
C ASP A 242 -27.29 -10.70 0.47
N GLN A 243 -26.36 -11.44 1.07
CA GLN A 243 -25.03 -10.98 1.37
C GLN A 243 -24.00 -11.56 0.38
N SER A 244 -23.00 -10.74 0.04
CA SER A 244 -21.85 -11.20 -0.74
C SER A 244 -20.84 -11.90 0.14
N GLY A 245 -20.22 -12.97 -0.36
CA GLY A 245 -19.21 -13.74 0.37
C GLY A 245 -18.08 -14.21 -0.51
N ILE A 246 -16.94 -14.54 0.10
CA ILE A 246 -15.79 -15.16 -0.57
C ILE A 246 -15.51 -16.49 0.13
N ILE A 247 -15.42 -17.56 -0.66
CA ILE A 247 -15.08 -18.90 -0.17
C ILE A 247 -13.68 -19.26 -0.68
N TYR A 248 -12.73 -19.39 0.24
CA TYR A 248 -11.39 -19.84 -0.11
C TYR A 248 -11.30 -21.36 -0.14
N CYS A 249 -10.78 -21.90 -1.24
CA CYS A 249 -10.57 -23.33 -1.45
C CYS A 249 -9.08 -23.65 -1.54
N PHE A 250 -8.71 -24.86 -1.16
CA PHE A 250 -7.32 -25.31 -1.17
C PHE A 250 -6.78 -25.57 -2.60
N SER A 251 -7.63 -25.98 -3.55
CA SER A 251 -7.24 -26.31 -4.92
C SER A 251 -8.17 -25.70 -5.97
N LYS A 252 -7.65 -25.57 -7.21
CA LYS A 252 -8.45 -25.11 -8.36
C LYS A 252 -9.64 -26.06 -8.62
N ALA A 253 -9.41 -27.37 -8.56
CA ALA A 253 -10.47 -28.36 -8.73
C ALA A 253 -11.59 -28.16 -7.70
N GLN A 254 -11.25 -27.94 -6.45
CA GLN A 254 -12.24 -27.66 -5.41
C GLN A 254 -13.03 -26.37 -5.67
N VAL A 255 -12.41 -25.33 -6.24
CA VAL A 255 -13.13 -24.10 -6.67
C VAL A 255 -14.17 -24.42 -7.73
N ASP A 256 -13.78 -25.20 -8.75
CA ASP A 256 -14.66 -25.57 -9.86
C ASP A 256 -15.83 -26.46 -9.41
N GLU A 257 -15.56 -27.48 -8.60
CA GLU A 257 -16.55 -28.40 -8.03
C GLU A 257 -17.55 -27.64 -7.16
N LEU A 258 -17.05 -26.82 -6.22
CA LEU A 258 -17.90 -26.06 -5.29
C LEU A 258 -18.74 -25.02 -6.05
N SER A 259 -18.17 -24.31 -7.01
CA SER A 259 -18.91 -23.33 -7.80
C SER A 259 -20.02 -23.99 -8.63
N THR A 260 -19.75 -25.14 -9.21
CA THR A 260 -20.75 -25.94 -9.95
C THR A 260 -21.88 -26.41 -9.04
N MET A 261 -21.55 -26.92 -7.87
CA MET A 261 -22.52 -27.37 -6.86
C MET A 261 -23.40 -26.21 -6.37
N LEU A 262 -22.84 -25.07 -6.07
CA LEU A 262 -23.58 -23.90 -5.62
C LEU A 262 -24.48 -23.33 -6.72
N ALA A 263 -23.98 -23.25 -7.96
CA ALA A 263 -24.77 -22.83 -9.11
C ALA A 263 -25.98 -23.75 -9.37
N SER A 264 -25.80 -25.06 -9.27
CA SER A 264 -26.90 -26.05 -9.42
C SER A 264 -27.99 -25.93 -8.34
N ARG A 265 -27.66 -25.28 -7.22
CA ARG A 265 -28.58 -25.01 -6.11
C ARG A 265 -29.16 -23.59 -6.12
N GLY A 266 -28.93 -22.83 -7.21
CA GLY A 266 -29.52 -21.52 -7.43
C GLY A 266 -28.75 -20.35 -6.83
N PHE A 267 -27.53 -20.56 -6.29
CA PHE A 267 -26.71 -19.47 -5.82
C PHE A 267 -26.01 -18.74 -6.96
N SER A 268 -25.95 -17.42 -6.89
CA SER A 268 -25.13 -16.60 -7.79
C SER A 268 -23.67 -16.72 -7.38
N VAL A 269 -22.87 -17.50 -8.12
CA VAL A 269 -21.47 -17.80 -7.78
C VAL A 269 -20.59 -17.70 -9.03
N LYS A 270 -19.33 -17.30 -8.81
CA LYS A 270 -18.32 -17.26 -9.86
C LYS A 270 -17.02 -17.87 -9.34
N PRO A 271 -16.38 -18.81 -10.08
CA PRO A 271 -15.07 -19.33 -9.74
C PRO A 271 -13.98 -18.28 -10.01
N TYR A 272 -12.93 -18.27 -9.19
CA TYR A 272 -11.76 -17.41 -9.40
C TYR A 272 -10.47 -18.14 -9.03
N HIS A 273 -9.63 -18.45 -10.03
CA HIS A 273 -8.33 -19.06 -9.85
C HIS A 273 -7.42 -18.85 -11.06
N ALA A 274 -6.12 -19.06 -10.90
CA ALA A 274 -5.12 -18.83 -11.96
C ALA A 274 -5.24 -19.72 -13.21
N GLY A 275 -6.00 -20.82 -13.16
CA GLY A 275 -6.27 -21.69 -14.30
C GLY A 275 -7.37 -21.19 -15.24
N LEU A 276 -8.12 -20.16 -14.84
CA LEU A 276 -9.13 -19.56 -15.69
C LEU A 276 -8.49 -18.71 -16.80
N ASN A 277 -9.18 -18.63 -17.96
CA ASN A 277 -8.81 -17.69 -19.01
C ASN A 277 -8.78 -16.26 -18.47
N VAL A 278 -7.84 -15.45 -18.97
CA VAL A 278 -7.62 -14.06 -18.49
C VAL A 278 -8.91 -13.22 -18.60
N THR A 279 -9.64 -13.37 -19.73
CA THR A 279 -10.91 -12.64 -19.95
C THR A 279 -12.00 -13.06 -18.95
N VAL A 280 -12.12 -14.36 -18.65
CA VAL A 280 -13.08 -14.88 -17.68
C VAL A 280 -12.70 -14.40 -16.28
N ARG A 281 -11.41 -14.47 -15.95
CA ARG A 281 -10.90 -14.03 -14.65
C ARG A 281 -11.10 -12.53 -14.40
N ALA A 282 -10.96 -11.70 -15.44
CA ALA A 282 -11.20 -10.27 -15.36
C ALA A 282 -12.69 -9.91 -15.21
N LYS A 283 -13.59 -10.80 -15.71
CA LYS A 283 -15.05 -10.59 -15.64
C LYS A 283 -15.66 -11.12 -14.33
N ASN A 284 -15.04 -12.12 -13.70
CA ASN A 284 -15.53 -12.73 -12.47
C ASN A 284 -15.12 -11.94 -11.24
#